data_af83facd97b6192c8e904904dbbd8eb9
#
_entry.id   af83facd97b6192c8e904904dbbd8eb9
#
_cell.length_a   1.000
_cell.length_b   1.000
_cell.length_c   1.000
_cell.angle_alpha   90.00
_cell.angle_beta   90.00
_cell.angle_gamma   90.00
#
_symmetry.space_group_name_H-M   'P 1'
#
loop_
_entity.id
_entity.type
_entity.pdbx_description
1 polymer ?
#
loop_
_entity_poly.entity_id
_entity_poly.type
_entity_poly.pdbx_seq_one_letter_code
_entity_poly.pdbx_strand_id
1 'polypeptide(L)'
;AQDHKAVFDGDTGPNTGGMGAYSPAPIVPDAELEKMADIAIRPILAEMARQGHPFTGILYAGLMMTKDGPKVLEYNVRFGDPECEPLLMRLESDLLEIMDACIDGRLDEVKLSIRPESALGVVIAAEGYPGSYPKGMEIKGIDAVDALPDTKVFQAGTKREGSRTPVSYTHLTL
;
A
#
# COMPACT_ATOMS: atom_id res chain seq x y z
N ALA A 1 -7.02 -2.83 1.99
CA ALA A 1 -5.84 -3.68 2.21
C ALA A 1 -5.55 -3.83 3.69
N GLN A 2 -4.80 -4.83 4.03
CA GLN A 2 -4.22 -5.02 5.37
C GLN A 2 -2.74 -5.32 5.22
N ASP A 3 -1.90 -4.66 6.02
CA ASP A 3 -0.46 -4.86 6.06
C ASP A 3 0.00 -5.60 7.33
N HIS A 4 1.25 -6.07 7.30
CA HIS A 4 1.94 -6.70 8.42
C HIS A 4 3.19 -5.91 8.76
N LYS A 5 3.25 -5.37 9.98
CA LYS A 5 4.34 -4.50 10.44
C LYS A 5 5.48 -5.26 11.12
N ALA A 6 5.18 -6.32 11.84
CA ALA A 6 6.20 -7.07 12.59
C ALA A 6 7.13 -7.85 11.65
N VAL A 7 8.44 -7.83 11.95
CA VAL A 7 9.47 -8.40 11.06
C VAL A 7 9.54 -9.91 11.11
N PHE A 8 9.12 -10.55 12.21
CA PHE A 8 9.24 -12.00 12.40
C PHE A 8 7.88 -12.71 12.36
N ASP A 9 7.93 -14.00 12.11
CA ASP A 9 6.77 -14.88 12.12
C ASP A 9 5.98 -14.78 13.43
N GLY A 10 4.67 -14.97 13.32
CA GLY A 10 3.78 -14.91 14.47
C GLY A 10 3.53 -13.48 14.99
N ASP A 11 3.69 -12.48 14.14
CA ASP A 11 3.46 -11.06 14.49
C ASP A 11 4.36 -10.59 15.66
N THR A 12 5.65 -10.96 15.59
CA THR A 12 6.64 -10.69 16.64
C THR A 12 7.81 -9.85 16.12
N GLY A 13 8.60 -9.30 17.04
CA GLY A 13 9.75 -8.47 16.73
C GLY A 13 9.41 -6.99 16.52
N PRO A 14 10.40 -6.19 16.07
CA PRO A 14 10.19 -4.78 15.82
C PRO A 14 9.26 -4.52 14.65
N ASN A 15 8.52 -3.42 14.72
CA ASN A 15 7.74 -2.92 13.59
C ASN A 15 8.66 -2.42 12.47
N THR A 16 8.22 -2.60 11.24
CA THR A 16 8.87 -2.17 10.01
C THR A 16 7.99 -1.16 9.27
N GLY A 17 8.38 -0.77 8.07
CA GLY A 17 7.52 -0.04 7.13
C GLY A 17 6.34 -0.89 6.62
N GLY A 18 6.52 -2.20 6.59
CA GLY A 18 5.57 -3.21 6.15
C GLY A 18 6.32 -4.41 5.55
N MET A 19 5.97 -5.61 5.96
CA MET A 19 6.57 -6.85 5.47
C MET A 19 5.71 -7.52 4.39
N GLY A 20 4.60 -6.96 4.10
CA GLY A 20 3.65 -7.41 3.08
C GLY A 20 2.27 -6.87 3.33
N ALA A 21 1.43 -6.95 2.30
CA ALA A 21 0.04 -6.55 2.39
C ALA A 21 -0.82 -7.41 1.49
N TYR A 22 -2.11 -7.47 1.77
CA TYR A 22 -3.09 -8.14 0.92
C TYR A 22 -4.38 -7.34 0.79
N SER A 23 -5.06 -7.56 -0.31
CA SER A 23 -6.35 -6.95 -0.62
C SER A 23 -7.26 -7.97 -1.33
N PRO A 24 -8.58 -8.06 -0.98
CA PRO A 24 -9.24 -7.32 0.09
C PRO A 24 -8.82 -7.79 1.49
N ALA A 25 -9.11 -6.98 2.52
CA ALA A 25 -8.86 -7.35 3.91
C ALA A 25 -10.12 -8.01 4.51
N PRO A 26 -10.11 -9.32 4.85
CA PRO A 26 -11.30 -10.00 5.36
C PRO A 26 -11.86 -9.42 6.65
N ILE A 27 -11.03 -8.72 7.41
CA ILE A 27 -11.45 -8.05 8.66
C ILE A 27 -12.43 -6.90 8.43
N VAL A 28 -12.47 -6.36 7.20
CA VAL A 28 -13.43 -5.32 6.78
C VAL A 28 -14.10 -5.79 5.49
N PRO A 29 -15.26 -6.46 5.58
CA PRO A 29 -16.02 -6.85 4.41
C PRO A 29 -16.42 -5.64 3.55
N ASP A 30 -16.60 -5.84 2.26
CA ASP A 30 -16.96 -4.76 1.32
C ASP A 30 -18.21 -3.99 1.75
N ALA A 31 -19.19 -4.68 2.35
CA ALA A 31 -20.40 -4.05 2.88
C ALA A 31 -20.15 -3.05 4.02
N GLU A 32 -18.99 -3.11 4.67
CA GLU A 32 -18.60 -2.21 5.77
C GLU A 32 -17.72 -1.04 5.29
N LEU A 33 -17.26 -1.02 4.03
CA LEU A 33 -16.33 0.00 3.52
C LEU A 33 -16.91 1.42 3.61
N GLU A 34 -18.18 1.59 3.25
CA GLU A 34 -18.87 2.89 3.36
C GLU A 34 -18.90 3.39 4.81
N LYS A 35 -19.19 2.51 5.75
CA LYS A 35 -19.17 2.84 7.18
C LYS A 35 -17.77 3.22 7.67
N MET A 36 -16.72 2.53 7.18
CA MET A 36 -15.34 2.92 7.49
C MET A 36 -15.01 4.30 6.90
N ALA A 37 -15.47 4.60 5.69
CA ALA A 37 -15.31 5.91 5.09
C ALA A 37 -16.05 7.01 5.88
N ASP A 38 -17.27 6.74 6.37
CA ASP A 38 -18.01 7.66 7.23
C ASP A 38 -17.30 7.96 8.55
N ILE A 39 -16.62 6.98 9.10
CA ILE A 39 -15.92 7.13 10.38
C ILE A 39 -14.56 7.82 10.19
N ALA A 40 -13.81 7.44 9.18
CA ALA A 40 -12.39 7.80 9.08
C ALA A 40 -12.05 8.78 7.94
N ILE A 41 -12.81 8.80 6.86
CA ILE A 41 -12.43 9.59 5.66
C ILE A 41 -13.26 10.87 5.54
N ARG A 42 -14.59 10.76 5.51
CA ARG A 42 -15.46 11.92 5.27
C ARG A 42 -15.31 13.03 6.30
N PRO A 43 -15.14 12.75 7.61
CA PRO A 43 -14.98 13.81 8.60
C PRO A 43 -13.70 14.63 8.40
N ILE A 44 -12.58 13.99 8.08
CA ILE A 44 -11.32 14.73 7.86
C ILE A 44 -11.37 15.56 6.58
N LEU A 45 -11.95 15.03 5.50
CA LEU A 45 -12.12 15.79 4.25
C LEU A 45 -13.02 17.01 4.46
N ALA A 46 -14.13 16.84 5.18
CA ALA A 46 -15.04 17.94 5.50
C ALA A 46 -14.36 19.02 6.35
N GLU A 47 -13.59 18.62 7.35
CA GLU A 47 -12.87 19.57 8.21
C GLU A 47 -11.78 20.32 7.46
N MET A 48 -11.01 19.65 6.60
CA MET A 48 -10.01 20.31 5.74
C MET A 48 -10.66 21.35 4.82
N ALA A 49 -11.78 20.99 4.19
CA ALA A 49 -12.53 21.94 3.36
C ALA A 49 -13.06 23.13 4.17
N ARG A 50 -13.57 22.90 5.39
CA ARG A 50 -14.04 23.94 6.30
C ARG A 50 -12.92 24.92 6.71
N GLN A 51 -11.69 24.42 6.82
CA GLN A 51 -10.51 25.24 7.11
C GLN A 51 -9.94 25.98 5.89
N GLY A 52 -10.54 25.83 4.70
CA GLY A 52 -10.07 26.45 3.46
C GLY A 52 -8.96 25.66 2.75
N HIS A 53 -8.74 24.43 3.12
CA HIS A 53 -7.73 23.52 2.57
C HIS A 53 -8.37 22.22 2.03
N PRO A 54 -9.23 22.28 1.00
CA PRO A 54 -9.85 21.08 0.46
C PRO A 54 -8.77 20.12 -0.04
N PHE A 55 -8.92 18.84 0.29
CA PHE A 55 -7.95 17.83 -0.08
C PHE A 55 -8.24 17.26 -1.48
N THR A 56 -7.22 17.15 -2.30
CA THR A 56 -7.23 16.47 -3.60
C THR A 56 -6.05 15.51 -3.67
N GLY A 57 -6.29 14.26 -3.99
CA GLY A 57 -5.26 13.24 -4.10
C GLY A 57 -5.59 11.94 -3.38
N ILE A 58 -4.56 11.16 -3.05
CA ILE A 58 -4.69 9.90 -2.34
C ILE A 58 -4.65 10.15 -0.83
N LEU A 59 -5.72 9.77 -0.15
CA LEU A 59 -5.80 9.77 1.31
C LEU A 59 -5.81 8.33 1.83
N TYR A 60 -4.74 7.97 2.52
CA TYR A 60 -4.62 6.70 3.24
C TYR A 60 -5.04 6.93 4.69
N ALA A 61 -5.92 6.09 5.21
CA ALA A 61 -6.26 6.06 6.63
C ALA A 61 -5.83 4.72 7.23
N GLY A 62 -4.85 4.76 8.13
CA GLY A 62 -4.44 3.60 8.93
C GLY A 62 -5.44 3.37 10.05
N LEU A 63 -6.12 2.22 10.02
CA LEU A 63 -7.15 1.88 10.99
C LEU A 63 -6.74 0.67 11.82
N MET A 64 -6.94 0.75 13.14
CA MET A 64 -6.90 -0.39 14.05
C MET A 64 -8.34 -0.82 14.37
N MET A 65 -8.66 -2.06 14.03
CA MET A 65 -9.95 -2.66 14.40
C MET A 65 -9.89 -3.11 15.86
N THR A 66 -10.72 -2.52 16.71
CA THR A 66 -10.76 -2.83 18.14
C THR A 66 -12.15 -3.34 18.56
N LYS A 67 -12.27 -3.88 19.77
CA LYS A 67 -13.57 -4.28 20.36
C LYS A 67 -14.57 -3.12 20.46
N ASP A 68 -14.07 -1.89 20.52
CA ASP A 68 -14.89 -0.67 20.61
C ASP A 68 -15.07 0.01 19.24
N GLY A 69 -14.80 -0.70 18.13
CA GLY A 69 -14.86 -0.24 16.77
C GLY A 69 -13.50 0.22 16.22
N PRO A 70 -13.48 0.73 14.98
CA PRO A 70 -12.25 1.19 14.33
C PRO A 70 -11.69 2.44 15.03
N LYS A 71 -10.37 2.48 15.17
CA LYS A 71 -9.61 3.64 15.64
C LYS A 71 -8.63 4.08 14.57
N VAL A 72 -8.59 5.36 14.28
CA VAL A 72 -7.61 5.93 13.36
C VAL A 72 -6.26 5.99 14.06
N LEU A 73 -5.23 5.44 13.42
CA LEU A 73 -3.84 5.52 13.86
C LEU A 73 -3.14 6.72 13.23
N GLU A 74 -3.26 6.85 11.90
CA GLU A 74 -2.61 7.90 11.14
C GLU A 74 -3.35 8.16 9.82
N TYR A 75 -3.04 9.31 9.21
CA TYR A 75 -3.36 9.61 7.83
C TYR A 75 -2.07 9.83 7.03
N ASN A 76 -2.06 9.33 5.80
CA ASN A 76 -1.00 9.60 4.85
C ASN A 76 -1.60 10.18 3.56
N VAL A 77 -0.87 11.09 2.91
CA VAL A 77 -1.31 11.77 1.67
C VAL A 77 -0.70 11.12 0.41
N ARG A 78 -0.54 9.82 0.46
CA ARG A 78 0.03 8.97 -0.58
C ARG A 78 -0.50 7.56 -0.42
N PHE A 79 -0.24 6.71 -1.41
CA PHE A 79 -0.48 5.27 -1.25
C PHE A 79 0.34 4.70 -0.08
N GLY A 80 -0.16 3.63 0.53
CA GLY A 80 0.60 2.83 1.48
C GLY A 80 1.76 2.09 0.79
N ASP A 81 2.77 1.76 1.54
CA ASP A 81 3.85 0.85 1.17
C ASP A 81 3.99 -0.19 2.28
N PRO A 82 3.67 -1.49 2.03
CA PRO A 82 3.47 -2.11 0.72
C PRO A 82 2.00 -2.29 0.27
N GLU A 83 1.04 -1.51 0.72
CA GLU A 83 -0.38 -1.70 0.34
C GLU A 83 -0.67 -1.32 -1.11
N CYS A 84 0.14 -0.43 -1.69
CA CYS A 84 -0.03 0.05 -3.06
C CYS A 84 -0.02 -1.10 -4.07
N GLU A 85 0.92 -2.02 -3.93
CA GLU A 85 1.15 -3.11 -4.86
C GLU A 85 -0.09 -4.01 -5.00
N PRO A 86 -0.64 -4.62 -3.94
CA PRO A 86 -1.82 -5.45 -4.07
C PRO A 86 -3.09 -4.65 -4.46
N LEU A 87 -3.17 -3.37 -4.13
CA LEU A 87 -4.28 -2.52 -4.59
C LEU A 87 -4.22 -2.31 -6.10
N LEU A 88 -3.04 -1.96 -6.65
CA LEU A 88 -2.86 -1.72 -8.07
C LEU A 88 -2.93 -3.00 -8.90
N MET A 89 -2.51 -4.15 -8.38
CA MET A 89 -2.70 -5.45 -9.03
C MET A 89 -4.18 -5.81 -9.21
N ARG A 90 -5.06 -5.29 -8.36
CA ARG A 90 -6.51 -5.47 -8.47
C ARG A 90 -7.21 -4.38 -9.27
N LEU A 91 -6.58 -3.24 -9.50
CA LEU A 91 -7.18 -2.14 -10.23
C LEU A 91 -7.26 -2.47 -11.72
N GLU A 92 -8.47 -2.45 -12.31
CA GLU A 92 -8.70 -2.62 -13.75
C GLU A 92 -8.87 -1.29 -14.47
N SER A 93 -9.35 -0.26 -13.75
CA SER A 93 -9.48 1.08 -14.31
C SER A 93 -8.10 1.70 -14.54
N ASP A 94 -7.99 2.55 -15.56
CA ASP A 94 -6.77 3.29 -15.83
C ASP A 94 -6.48 4.28 -14.69
N LEU A 95 -5.34 4.09 -14.03
CA LEU A 95 -4.92 4.94 -12.91
C LEU A 95 -4.71 6.40 -13.34
N LEU A 96 -4.23 6.63 -14.57
CA LEU A 96 -4.01 7.98 -15.08
C LEU A 96 -5.33 8.72 -15.27
N GLU A 97 -6.35 8.06 -15.82
CA GLU A 97 -7.70 8.63 -15.95
C GLU A 97 -8.30 8.99 -14.58
N ILE A 98 -8.07 8.13 -13.57
CA ILE A 98 -8.52 8.41 -12.19
C ILE A 98 -7.80 9.64 -11.63
N MET A 99 -6.48 9.74 -11.83
CA MET A 99 -5.68 10.87 -11.37
C MET A 99 -6.09 12.18 -12.03
N ASP A 100 -6.30 12.19 -13.34
CA ASP A 100 -6.76 13.35 -14.10
C ASP A 100 -8.17 13.80 -13.63
N ALA A 101 -9.08 12.85 -13.48
CA ALA A 101 -10.42 13.15 -12.95
C ALA A 101 -10.38 13.70 -11.53
N CYS A 102 -9.45 13.20 -10.70
CA CYS A 102 -9.23 13.71 -9.34
C CYS A 102 -8.75 15.17 -9.35
N ILE A 103 -7.81 15.51 -10.21
CA ILE A 103 -7.28 16.88 -10.37
C ILE A 103 -8.35 17.83 -10.89
N ASP A 104 -9.16 17.38 -11.84
CA ASP A 104 -10.22 18.16 -12.47
C ASP A 104 -11.50 18.28 -11.61
N GLY A 105 -11.56 17.58 -10.47
CA GLY A 105 -12.76 17.55 -9.61
C GLY A 105 -13.93 16.78 -10.21
N ARG A 106 -13.67 15.79 -11.07
CA ARG A 106 -14.65 14.95 -11.79
C ARG A 106 -14.61 13.48 -11.36
N LEU A 107 -14.09 13.19 -10.17
CA LEU A 107 -13.89 11.82 -9.71
C LEU A 107 -15.20 11.03 -9.56
N ASP A 108 -16.32 11.71 -9.33
CA ASP A 108 -17.67 11.15 -9.28
C ASP A 108 -18.19 10.66 -10.64
N GLU A 109 -17.58 11.11 -11.75
CA GLU A 109 -17.86 10.63 -13.10
C GLU A 109 -17.12 9.31 -13.43
N VAL A 110 -16.10 8.97 -12.67
CA VAL A 110 -15.27 7.79 -12.93
C VAL A 110 -15.88 6.54 -12.32
N LYS A 111 -16.11 5.53 -13.15
CA LYS A 111 -16.52 4.21 -12.68
C LYS A 111 -15.28 3.38 -12.35
N LEU A 112 -15.01 3.22 -11.07
CA LEU A 112 -13.92 2.38 -10.60
C LEU A 112 -14.24 0.88 -10.81
N SER A 113 -13.33 0.16 -11.49
CA SER A 113 -13.38 -1.29 -11.67
C SER A 113 -12.22 -1.95 -10.94
N ILE A 114 -12.53 -2.93 -10.11
CA ILE A 114 -11.57 -3.65 -9.28
C ILE A 114 -11.81 -5.14 -9.44
N ARG A 115 -10.77 -5.91 -9.68
CA ARG A 115 -10.80 -7.38 -9.77
C ARG A 115 -11.33 -7.98 -8.48
N PRO A 116 -12.20 -9.02 -8.57
CA PRO A 116 -12.68 -9.74 -7.38
C PRO A 116 -11.60 -10.61 -6.73
N GLU A 117 -10.59 -11.03 -7.50
CA GLU A 117 -9.50 -11.86 -7.00
C GLU A 117 -8.68 -11.13 -5.94
N SER A 118 -8.16 -11.90 -5.00
CA SER A 118 -7.25 -11.37 -3.98
C SER A 118 -5.84 -11.17 -4.54
N ALA A 119 -5.20 -10.11 -4.11
CA ALA A 119 -3.77 -9.88 -4.36
C ALA A 119 -3.01 -9.87 -3.03
N LEU A 120 -1.81 -10.48 -3.05
CA LEU A 120 -0.89 -10.56 -1.91
C LEU A 120 0.47 -10.04 -2.35
N GLY A 121 1.00 -9.05 -1.63
CA GLY A 121 2.38 -8.60 -1.74
C GLY A 121 3.21 -9.13 -0.58
N VAL A 122 4.43 -9.59 -0.87
CA VAL A 122 5.41 -10.02 0.14
C VAL A 122 6.69 -9.22 -0.04
N VAL A 123 7.14 -8.56 1.01
CA VAL A 123 8.38 -7.79 0.99
C VAL A 123 9.56 -8.71 1.25
N ILE A 124 10.47 -8.79 0.28
CA ILE A 124 11.76 -9.47 0.43
C ILE A 124 12.75 -8.43 0.95
N ALA A 125 13.20 -8.59 2.18
CA ALA A 125 14.11 -7.68 2.84
C ALA A 125 15.51 -8.30 3.00
N ALA A 126 16.54 -7.44 3.10
CA ALA A 126 17.89 -7.87 3.43
C ALA A 126 17.96 -8.41 4.87
N GLU A 127 18.80 -9.41 5.10
CA GLU A 127 19.03 -9.96 6.44
C GLU A 127 19.50 -8.86 7.40
N GLY A 128 18.82 -8.73 8.54
CA GLY A 128 19.06 -7.69 9.54
C GLY A 128 18.05 -6.52 9.51
N TYR A 129 17.23 -6.41 8.47
CA TYR A 129 16.15 -5.40 8.42
C TYR A 129 15.15 -5.60 9.58
N PRO A 130 14.64 -4.55 10.25
CA PRO A 130 14.80 -3.11 10.02
C PRO A 130 16.05 -2.48 10.68
N GLY A 131 16.94 -3.28 11.25
CA GLY A 131 18.20 -2.82 11.80
C GLY A 131 19.27 -2.56 10.74
N SER A 132 20.54 -2.65 11.12
CA SER A 132 21.65 -2.58 10.17
C SER A 132 21.76 -3.86 9.34
N TYR A 133 21.95 -3.71 8.05
CA TYR A 133 22.10 -4.81 7.12
C TYR A 133 23.10 -4.46 6.01
N PRO A 134 23.74 -5.47 5.39
CA PRO A 134 24.70 -5.27 4.32
C PRO A 134 23.99 -4.78 3.04
N LYS A 135 24.61 -3.83 2.35
CA LYS A 135 24.19 -3.37 1.01
C LYS A 135 24.99 -4.13 -0.06
N GLY A 136 24.49 -4.06 -1.29
CA GLY A 136 25.17 -4.65 -2.44
C GLY A 136 24.92 -6.14 -2.65
N MET A 137 24.10 -6.80 -1.81
CA MET A 137 23.68 -8.17 -2.06
C MET A 137 22.87 -8.22 -3.36
N GLU A 138 23.21 -9.17 -4.23
CA GLU A 138 22.53 -9.36 -5.50
C GLU A 138 21.20 -10.05 -5.33
N ILE A 139 20.14 -9.46 -5.87
CA ILE A 139 18.82 -10.08 -5.97
C ILE A 139 18.77 -10.89 -7.26
N LYS A 140 18.47 -12.19 -7.16
CA LYS A 140 18.43 -13.11 -8.29
C LYS A 140 17.00 -13.60 -8.55
N GLY A 141 16.75 -14.04 -9.79
CA GLY A 141 15.47 -14.66 -10.15
C GLY A 141 14.35 -13.69 -10.44
N ILE A 142 14.60 -12.39 -10.49
CA ILE A 142 13.58 -11.35 -10.75
C ILE A 142 12.82 -11.64 -12.03
N ASP A 143 13.53 -11.80 -13.16
CA ASP A 143 12.90 -12.03 -14.46
C ASP A 143 12.12 -13.36 -14.51
N ALA A 144 12.60 -14.38 -13.80
CA ALA A 144 11.93 -15.67 -13.74
C ALA A 144 10.60 -15.60 -12.96
N VAL A 145 10.58 -14.82 -11.88
CA VAL A 145 9.35 -14.60 -11.09
C VAL A 145 8.40 -13.67 -11.84
N ASP A 146 8.91 -12.60 -12.45
CA ASP A 146 8.12 -11.63 -13.21
C ASP A 146 7.46 -12.24 -14.48
N ALA A 147 8.00 -13.36 -14.96
CA ALA A 147 7.43 -14.14 -16.06
C ALA A 147 6.30 -15.11 -15.64
N LEU A 148 6.05 -15.30 -14.36
CA LEU A 148 4.94 -16.12 -13.89
C LEU A 148 3.59 -15.40 -14.13
N PRO A 149 2.51 -16.15 -14.41
CA PRO A 149 1.20 -15.53 -14.59
C PRO A 149 0.73 -14.86 -13.29
N ASP A 150 0.04 -13.74 -13.43
CA ASP A 150 -0.55 -12.96 -12.33
C ASP A 150 0.44 -12.57 -11.23
N THR A 151 1.71 -12.44 -11.60
CA THR A 151 2.80 -12.12 -10.67
C THR A 151 3.57 -10.91 -11.19
N LYS A 152 4.00 -10.04 -10.25
CA LYS A 152 4.84 -8.87 -10.56
C LYS A 152 5.88 -8.67 -9.48
N VAL A 153 7.12 -8.40 -9.88
CA VAL A 153 8.18 -7.98 -8.98
C VAL A 153 8.28 -6.47 -8.99
N PHE A 154 8.01 -5.85 -7.86
CA PHE A 154 8.19 -4.41 -7.67
C PHE A 154 9.54 -4.12 -7.04
N GLN A 155 10.23 -3.12 -7.60
CA GLN A 155 11.56 -2.72 -7.17
C GLN A 155 11.45 -1.58 -6.15
N ALA A 156 11.88 -1.80 -4.91
CA ALA A 156 11.93 -0.78 -3.87
C ALA A 156 13.38 -0.34 -3.61
N GLY A 157 14.01 -0.79 -2.53
CA GLY A 157 15.39 -0.45 -2.18
C GLY A 157 16.46 -1.14 -3.05
N THR A 158 16.36 -1.05 -4.35
CA THR A 158 17.27 -1.71 -5.31
C THR A 158 17.96 -0.71 -6.22
N LYS A 159 19.02 -1.15 -6.87
CA LYS A 159 19.76 -0.37 -7.86
C LYS A 159 20.08 -1.25 -9.06
N ARG A 160 20.11 -0.70 -10.25
CA ARG A 160 20.59 -1.42 -11.44
C ARG A 160 22.08 -1.13 -11.67
N GLU A 161 22.88 -2.18 -11.75
CA GLU A 161 24.32 -2.11 -12.04
C GLU A 161 24.66 -3.06 -13.21
N GLY A 162 24.54 -2.58 -14.42
CA GLY A 162 24.65 -3.40 -15.63
C GLY A 162 23.54 -4.43 -15.70
N SER A 163 23.89 -5.74 -15.65
CA SER A 163 22.93 -6.85 -15.61
C SER A 163 22.53 -7.27 -14.19
N ARG A 164 23.11 -6.66 -13.15
CA ARG A 164 22.85 -7.01 -11.74
C ARG A 164 21.86 -6.05 -11.12
N THR A 165 21.10 -6.56 -10.15
CA THR A 165 20.19 -5.76 -9.32
C THR A 165 20.57 -5.94 -7.84
N PRO A 166 21.54 -5.17 -7.34
CA PRO A 166 21.92 -5.21 -5.93
C PRO A 166 20.95 -4.43 -5.05
N VAL A 167 20.89 -4.82 -3.77
CA VAL A 167 20.25 -4.03 -2.70
C VAL A 167 21.04 -2.73 -2.54
N SER A 168 20.39 -1.59 -2.73
CA SER A 168 21.03 -0.28 -2.65
C SER A 168 20.63 0.50 -1.41
N TYR A 169 19.37 0.39 -1.02
CA TYR A 169 18.76 1.11 0.08
C TYR A 169 17.68 0.25 0.70
N THR A 170 17.42 0.43 1.96
CA THR A 170 16.50 -0.42 2.65
C THR A 170 15.23 0.20 2.89
N HIS A 171 14.59 0.70 2.45
CA HIS A 171 13.30 1.24 2.88
C HIS A 171 13.26 2.75 2.65
N LEU A 172 12.49 3.12 1.71
CA LEU A 172 11.82 4.39 1.74
C LEU A 172 10.59 4.23 2.62
N THR A 173 10.73 4.49 3.90
CA THR A 173 9.62 5.07 4.65
C THR A 173 9.65 6.55 4.31
N LEU A 174 8.77 6.94 3.47
CA LEU A 174 8.40 8.35 3.37
C LEU A 174 7.29 8.63 4.36
#